data_d1ade4ae6bdea1c2c766633784f7701e
#
_entry.id   d1ade4ae6bdea1c2c766633784f7701e
#
_cell.length_a   1.000
_cell.length_b   1.000
_cell.length_c   1.000
_cell.angle_alpha   90.00
_cell.angle_beta   90.00
_cell.angle_gamma   90.00
#
_symmetry.space_group_name_H-M   'P 1'
#
loop_
_entity.id
_entity.type
_entity.pdbx_description
1 polymer ?
#
loop_
_entity_poly.entity_id
_entity_poly.type
_entity_poly.pdbx_seq_one_letter_code
_entity_poly.pdbx_strand_id
1 'polypeptide(L)'
;LALADLLADQSGKYARLVVDTAPTGHTLRLLALPETFSALLSMLDLMQEKHRFMVRALTHRYRRDRADEFIDQMRSRIDTLRAALADERSVAAVVVTRPEPVVETETRRYIEHLRALHIRVASLVVNAVTVAGSAWRDTDSSLPRVWIPRATTPPRGIPSIVDAFNRAVDVRPGGAIRASRPTPDVGEASSVSPRTLTIVGGKGGVGKSTVACALAIAAADDGSGSVLLVSTDPAPSIADALGQSDAPWARVDAEHEVADAPGLVVRQMDATAAFARLRDEYQERIDALFDALVGRGLDVRHDRAIVRDLLSLAPPGIDELFALSLLGDALTAQRFSRIVVDPAPTGHLLRLLEMPALALDWSHRLMRLMLKYRDVVGLGETAQELLDFSRRTRALEALMRDPSKCGLVIVTLDEPIVRAETERLSAEVRSRGVDVIALVWNRVDKAPAPLPAKVAGRQVFAEETNPPPIGVTALRTWRRGWRPLSPSL
;
A
#
# COMPACT_ATOMS: atom_id res chain seq x y z
N LEU A 1 -17.48 -7.31 -7.66
CA LEU A 1 -18.57 -8.18 -8.10
C LEU A 1 -19.50 -8.53 -6.95
N ALA A 2 -19.04 -9.11 -5.82
CA ALA A 2 -19.87 -9.41 -4.66
C ALA A 2 -20.64 -8.20 -4.14
N LEU A 3 -20.05 -7.01 -4.14
CA LEU A 3 -20.72 -5.76 -3.78
C LEU A 3 -21.83 -5.40 -4.80
N ALA A 4 -21.56 -5.57 -6.09
CA ALA A 4 -22.57 -5.35 -7.14
C ALA A 4 -23.75 -6.32 -7.01
N ASP A 5 -23.47 -7.58 -6.70
CA ASP A 5 -24.51 -8.60 -6.47
C ASP A 5 -25.35 -8.28 -5.24
N LEU A 6 -24.73 -7.80 -4.14
CA LEU A 6 -25.45 -7.36 -2.94
C LEU A 6 -26.30 -6.11 -3.17
N LEU A 7 -25.83 -5.19 -4.00
CA LEU A 7 -26.59 -3.97 -4.36
C LEU A 7 -27.73 -4.27 -5.35
N ALA A 8 -27.55 -5.28 -6.20
CA ALA A 8 -28.58 -5.73 -7.14
C ALA A 8 -29.65 -6.63 -6.49
N ASP A 9 -29.40 -7.14 -5.29
CA ASP A 9 -30.32 -8.01 -4.56
C ASP A 9 -31.56 -7.23 -4.07
N GLN A 10 -32.63 -7.32 -4.85
CA GLN A 10 -33.93 -6.71 -4.54
C GLN A 10 -34.74 -7.49 -3.50
N SER A 11 -34.18 -8.53 -2.87
CA SER A 11 -34.92 -9.37 -1.90
C SER A 11 -35.33 -8.62 -0.63
N GLY A 12 -34.85 -7.39 -0.42
CA GLY A 12 -35.15 -6.60 0.79
C GLY A 12 -34.49 -7.17 2.05
N LYS A 13 -33.57 -8.12 1.91
CA LYS A 13 -32.90 -8.79 3.03
C LYS A 13 -32.12 -7.82 3.93
N TYR A 14 -31.56 -6.76 3.35
CA TYR A 14 -30.79 -5.75 4.06
C TYR A 14 -31.32 -4.35 3.78
N ALA A 15 -31.74 -3.65 4.82
CA ALA A 15 -32.15 -2.25 4.73
C ALA A 15 -30.96 -1.29 4.54
N ARG A 16 -29.77 -1.70 5.00
CA ARG A 16 -28.51 -0.94 4.90
C ARG A 16 -27.34 -1.89 4.74
N LEU A 17 -26.38 -1.50 3.92
CA LEU A 17 -25.10 -2.19 3.75
C LEU A 17 -24.00 -1.28 4.26
N VAL A 18 -23.18 -1.76 5.19
CA VAL A 18 -22.00 -1.07 5.68
C VAL A 18 -20.77 -1.84 5.20
N VAL A 19 -19.90 -1.16 4.48
CA VAL A 19 -18.65 -1.75 3.95
C VAL A 19 -17.49 -1.20 4.76
N ASP A 20 -16.85 -2.08 5.55
CA ASP A 20 -15.56 -1.77 6.18
C ASP A 20 -14.46 -1.91 5.13
N THR A 21 -13.75 -0.82 4.87
CA THR A 21 -12.78 -0.74 3.78
C THR A 21 -11.34 -0.84 4.31
N ALA A 22 -10.45 -1.30 3.44
CA ALA A 22 -9.01 -1.25 3.69
C ALA A 22 -8.52 0.21 3.83
N PRO A 23 -7.28 0.47 4.31
CA PRO A 23 -6.76 1.83 4.43
C PRO A 23 -6.81 2.64 3.14
N THR A 24 -6.78 3.97 3.28
CA THR A 24 -7.09 5.03 2.31
C THR A 24 -6.75 4.75 0.84
N GLY A 25 -5.51 4.39 0.52
CA GLY A 25 -5.07 4.14 -0.86
C GLY A 25 -5.79 2.97 -1.55
N HIS A 26 -6.07 1.89 -0.79
CA HIS A 26 -6.74 0.71 -1.34
C HIS A 26 -8.24 0.92 -1.53
N THR A 27 -8.86 1.69 -0.64
CA THR A 27 -10.27 2.07 -0.80
C THR A 27 -10.46 2.89 -2.06
N LEU A 28 -9.58 3.87 -2.32
CA LEU A 28 -9.65 4.67 -3.55
C LEU A 28 -9.50 3.80 -4.81
N ARG A 29 -8.58 2.81 -4.79
CA ARG A 29 -8.46 1.85 -5.90
C ARG A 29 -9.69 0.96 -6.06
N LEU A 30 -10.26 0.48 -4.94
CA LEU A 30 -11.51 -0.30 -4.98
C LEU A 30 -12.65 0.50 -5.60
N LEU A 31 -12.76 1.79 -5.27
CA LEU A 31 -13.78 2.69 -5.78
C LEU A 31 -13.55 3.05 -7.26
N ALA A 32 -12.31 3.03 -7.75
CA ALA A 32 -11.95 3.20 -9.16
C ALA A 32 -12.03 1.90 -9.99
N LEU A 33 -12.26 0.73 -9.38
CA LEU A 33 -12.37 -0.53 -10.10
C LEU A 33 -13.46 -0.57 -11.18
N PRO A 34 -14.63 0.07 -11.04
CA PRO A 34 -15.63 0.07 -12.11
C PRO A 34 -15.09 0.60 -13.45
N GLU A 35 -14.26 1.65 -13.43
CA GLU A 35 -13.61 2.19 -14.64
C GLU A 35 -12.65 1.18 -15.25
N THR A 36 -11.80 0.56 -14.43
CA THR A 36 -10.83 -0.45 -14.86
C THR A 36 -11.54 -1.67 -15.48
N PHE A 37 -12.60 -2.14 -14.83
CA PHE A 37 -13.39 -3.25 -15.36
C PHE A 37 -14.15 -2.88 -16.65
N SER A 38 -14.63 -1.65 -16.79
CA SER A 38 -15.26 -1.18 -18.03
C SER A 38 -14.28 -1.18 -19.18
N ALA A 39 -13.04 -0.74 -18.97
CA ALA A 39 -11.98 -0.80 -19.96
C ALA A 39 -11.65 -2.26 -20.36
N LEU A 40 -11.54 -3.17 -19.38
CA LEU A 40 -11.35 -4.60 -19.62
C LEU A 40 -12.48 -5.21 -20.45
N LEU A 41 -13.74 -4.89 -20.14
CA LEU A 41 -14.89 -5.38 -20.90
C LEU A 41 -14.93 -4.84 -22.33
N SER A 42 -14.52 -3.59 -22.54
CA SER A 42 -14.40 -3.02 -23.89
C SER A 42 -13.36 -3.78 -24.71
N MET A 43 -12.23 -4.14 -24.12
CA MET A 43 -11.22 -4.98 -24.76
C MET A 43 -11.74 -6.37 -25.08
N LEU A 44 -12.43 -7.03 -24.14
CA LEU A 44 -13.02 -8.36 -24.38
C LEU A 44 -14.07 -8.31 -25.49
N ASP A 45 -14.85 -7.22 -25.59
CA ASP A 45 -15.82 -7.03 -26.66
C ASP A 45 -15.16 -6.85 -28.03
N LEU A 46 -14.04 -6.11 -28.11
CA LEU A 46 -13.21 -6.03 -29.33
C LEU A 46 -12.67 -7.39 -29.77
N MET A 47 -12.18 -8.19 -28.81
CA MET A 47 -11.73 -9.56 -29.10
C MET A 47 -12.89 -10.43 -29.64
N GLN A 48 -14.06 -10.31 -29.01
CA GLN A 48 -15.25 -11.02 -29.41
C GLN A 48 -15.79 -10.51 -30.76
N GLU A 49 -15.65 -9.24 -31.06
CA GLU A 49 -16.01 -8.68 -32.38
C GLU A 49 -15.15 -9.27 -33.51
N LYS A 50 -13.83 -9.41 -33.28
CA LYS A 50 -12.94 -10.13 -34.20
C LYS A 50 -13.39 -11.57 -34.41
N HIS A 51 -13.75 -12.25 -33.31
CA HIS A 51 -14.28 -13.62 -33.40
C HIS A 51 -15.59 -13.68 -34.21
N ARG A 52 -16.54 -12.78 -33.93
CA ARG A 52 -17.81 -12.63 -34.67
C ARG A 52 -17.55 -12.39 -36.15
N PHE A 53 -16.58 -11.54 -36.49
CA PHE A 53 -16.20 -11.27 -37.88
C PHE A 53 -15.67 -12.52 -38.57
N MET A 54 -14.72 -13.24 -37.95
CA MET A 54 -14.15 -14.47 -38.53
C MET A 54 -15.21 -15.56 -38.72
N VAL A 55 -16.07 -15.77 -37.74
CA VAL A 55 -17.14 -16.79 -37.85
C VAL A 55 -18.13 -16.41 -38.95
N ARG A 56 -18.52 -15.16 -39.08
CA ARG A 56 -19.39 -14.68 -40.18
C ARG A 56 -18.75 -14.84 -41.54
N ALA A 57 -17.46 -14.57 -41.66
CA ALA A 57 -16.72 -14.70 -42.91
C ALA A 57 -16.63 -16.17 -43.35
N LEU A 58 -16.51 -17.11 -42.42
CA LEU A 58 -16.37 -18.55 -42.72
C LEU A 58 -17.71 -19.27 -42.86
N THR A 59 -18.72 -18.92 -42.06
CA THR A 59 -19.97 -19.67 -41.94
C THR A 59 -21.20 -18.90 -42.43
N HIS A 60 -21.04 -17.63 -42.81
CA HIS A 60 -22.11 -16.67 -43.17
C HIS A 60 -23.17 -16.45 -42.10
N ARG A 61 -23.01 -17.01 -40.89
CA ARG A 61 -23.94 -16.88 -39.76
C ARG A 61 -23.14 -16.77 -38.46
N TYR A 62 -23.65 -15.96 -37.53
CA TYR A 62 -23.16 -15.90 -36.15
C TYR A 62 -24.33 -16.04 -35.19
N ARG A 63 -24.19 -16.87 -34.19
CA ARG A 63 -25.09 -16.91 -33.02
C ARG A 63 -24.31 -16.43 -31.81
N ARG A 64 -24.95 -15.65 -30.97
CA ARG A 64 -24.38 -15.24 -29.69
C ARG A 64 -23.95 -16.46 -28.88
N ASP A 65 -22.78 -16.42 -28.34
CA ASP A 65 -22.19 -17.49 -27.56
C ASP A 65 -22.09 -17.08 -26.05
N ARG A 66 -21.53 -18.01 -25.27
CA ARG A 66 -21.35 -17.79 -23.82
C ARG A 66 -20.45 -16.60 -23.49
N ALA A 67 -19.52 -16.24 -24.37
CA ALA A 67 -18.63 -15.11 -24.16
C ALA A 67 -19.40 -13.80 -24.32
N ASP A 68 -20.29 -13.69 -25.32
CA ASP A 68 -21.18 -12.54 -25.47
C ASP A 68 -22.07 -12.34 -24.24
N GLU A 69 -22.68 -13.44 -23.76
CA GLU A 69 -23.54 -13.40 -22.55
C GLU A 69 -22.77 -12.99 -21.31
N PHE A 70 -21.55 -13.49 -21.15
CA PHE A 70 -20.67 -13.13 -20.04
C PHE A 70 -20.32 -11.64 -20.05
N ILE A 71 -19.90 -11.11 -21.21
CA ILE A 71 -19.55 -9.70 -21.37
C ILE A 71 -20.74 -8.80 -21.02
N ASP A 72 -21.95 -9.12 -21.52
CA ASP A 72 -23.15 -8.34 -21.24
C ASP A 72 -23.55 -8.39 -19.76
N GLN A 73 -23.48 -9.56 -19.12
CA GLN A 73 -23.76 -9.71 -17.69
C GLN A 73 -22.78 -8.92 -16.83
N MET A 74 -21.50 -8.98 -17.16
CA MET A 74 -20.46 -8.23 -16.43
C MET A 74 -20.64 -6.73 -16.62
N ARG A 75 -20.95 -6.29 -17.84
CA ARG A 75 -21.24 -4.87 -18.12
C ARG A 75 -22.42 -4.37 -17.28
N SER A 76 -23.53 -5.10 -17.28
CA SER A 76 -24.70 -4.75 -16.48
C SER A 76 -24.37 -4.63 -14.99
N ARG A 77 -23.58 -5.56 -14.42
CA ARG A 77 -23.15 -5.50 -13.01
C ARG A 77 -22.28 -4.29 -12.70
N ILE A 78 -21.36 -3.95 -13.60
CA ILE A 78 -20.47 -2.82 -13.43
C ILE A 78 -21.25 -1.50 -13.54
N ASP A 79 -22.14 -1.40 -14.50
CA ASP A 79 -23.00 -0.21 -14.67
C ASP A 79 -23.92 -0.02 -13.45
N THR A 80 -24.46 -1.09 -12.90
CA THR A 80 -25.24 -1.05 -11.65
C THR A 80 -24.39 -0.55 -10.48
N LEU A 81 -23.17 -1.08 -10.33
CA LEU A 81 -22.26 -0.64 -9.27
C LEU A 81 -21.85 0.84 -9.44
N ARG A 82 -21.53 1.25 -10.67
CA ARG A 82 -21.18 2.64 -10.98
C ARG A 82 -22.36 3.59 -10.67
N ALA A 83 -23.56 3.25 -11.11
CA ALA A 83 -24.76 4.03 -10.83
C ALA A 83 -25.03 4.14 -9.33
N ALA A 84 -24.88 3.03 -8.58
CA ALA A 84 -25.06 3.05 -7.14
C ALA A 84 -24.01 3.89 -6.42
N LEU A 85 -22.72 3.81 -6.82
CA LEU A 85 -21.65 4.62 -6.22
C LEU A 85 -21.80 6.12 -6.51
N ALA A 86 -22.35 6.48 -7.66
CA ALA A 86 -22.61 7.86 -8.06
C ALA A 86 -23.90 8.44 -7.45
N ASP A 87 -24.78 7.62 -6.88
CA ASP A 87 -26.00 8.09 -6.24
C ASP A 87 -25.74 8.57 -4.80
N GLU A 88 -25.60 9.86 -4.62
CA GLU A 88 -25.37 10.50 -3.31
C GLU A 88 -26.48 10.26 -2.28
N ARG A 89 -27.64 9.79 -2.70
CA ARG A 89 -28.76 9.45 -1.81
C ARG A 89 -28.63 8.04 -1.23
N SER A 90 -28.03 7.14 -2.02
CA SER A 90 -27.88 5.73 -1.69
C SER A 90 -26.54 5.43 -1.06
N VAL A 91 -25.47 6.12 -1.48
CA VAL A 91 -24.10 5.85 -1.03
C VAL A 91 -23.48 7.09 -0.41
N ALA A 92 -22.85 6.90 0.74
CA ALA A 92 -22.06 7.92 1.39
C ALA A 92 -20.88 7.31 2.16
N ALA A 93 -19.77 8.01 2.19
CA ALA A 93 -18.62 7.67 2.99
C ALA A 93 -18.73 8.31 4.38
N VAL A 94 -18.43 7.54 5.42
CA VAL A 94 -18.13 8.02 6.75
C VAL A 94 -16.63 7.89 6.93
N VAL A 95 -15.92 9.01 7.04
CA VAL A 95 -14.47 9.02 7.19
C VAL A 95 -14.12 8.97 8.66
N VAL A 96 -13.34 7.97 9.06
CA VAL A 96 -12.87 7.82 10.44
C VAL A 96 -11.40 8.20 10.51
N THR A 97 -11.05 9.07 11.46
CA THR A 97 -9.71 9.61 11.62
C THR A 97 -9.28 9.65 13.09
N ARG A 98 -8.04 10.03 13.34
CA ARG A 98 -7.50 10.28 14.67
C ARG A 98 -6.94 11.70 14.76
N PRO A 99 -6.93 12.32 15.93
CA PRO A 99 -6.46 13.71 16.11
C PRO A 99 -4.92 13.80 16.13
N GLU A 100 -4.28 13.31 15.10
CA GLU A 100 -2.82 13.32 14.91
C GLU A 100 -2.46 14.12 13.66
N PRO A 101 -1.46 15.01 13.66
CA PRO A 101 -1.15 15.89 12.53
C PRO A 101 -0.90 15.17 11.21
N VAL A 102 -0.18 14.04 11.23
CA VAL A 102 0.09 13.22 10.05
C VAL A 102 -1.21 12.61 9.52
N VAL A 103 -2.04 12.04 10.42
CA VAL A 103 -3.32 11.43 10.06
C VAL A 103 -4.32 12.47 9.58
N GLU A 104 -4.28 13.69 10.13
CA GLU A 104 -5.10 14.81 9.67
C GLU A 104 -4.80 15.18 8.22
N THR A 105 -3.52 15.29 7.87
CA THR A 105 -3.08 15.60 6.50
C THR A 105 -3.50 14.50 5.52
N GLU A 106 -3.33 13.25 5.89
CA GLU A 106 -3.77 12.09 5.10
C GLU A 106 -5.30 12.08 4.92
N THR A 107 -6.04 12.34 6.00
CA THR A 107 -7.51 12.39 5.98
C THR A 107 -8.03 13.47 5.04
N ARG A 108 -7.42 14.64 5.03
CA ARG A 108 -7.79 15.74 4.14
C ARG A 108 -7.63 15.35 2.68
N ARG A 109 -6.47 14.80 2.32
CA ARG A 109 -6.20 14.27 0.97
C ARG A 109 -7.21 13.19 0.59
N TYR A 110 -7.54 12.31 1.53
CA TYR A 110 -8.51 11.24 1.29
C TYR A 110 -9.92 11.78 0.99
N ILE A 111 -10.38 12.78 1.74
CA ILE A 111 -11.66 13.46 1.50
C ILE A 111 -11.67 14.13 0.13
N GLU A 112 -10.59 14.80 -0.27
CA GLU A 112 -10.45 15.41 -1.60
C GLU A 112 -10.55 14.36 -2.73
N HIS A 113 -9.92 13.20 -2.57
CA HIS A 113 -10.01 12.12 -3.55
C HIS A 113 -11.41 11.50 -3.61
N LEU A 114 -12.09 11.29 -2.47
CA LEU A 114 -13.48 10.81 -2.47
C LEU A 114 -14.41 11.77 -3.24
N ARG A 115 -14.23 13.07 -3.03
CA ARG A 115 -14.98 14.11 -3.76
C ARG A 115 -14.68 14.10 -5.26
N ALA A 116 -13.42 13.92 -5.64
CA ALA A 116 -13.02 13.78 -7.05
C ALA A 116 -13.64 12.55 -7.72
N LEU A 117 -13.91 11.48 -6.95
CA LEU A 117 -14.64 10.30 -7.39
C LEU A 117 -16.18 10.45 -7.29
N HIS A 118 -16.67 11.67 -7.02
CA HIS A 118 -18.11 11.96 -6.83
C HIS A 118 -18.77 11.16 -5.70
N ILE A 119 -18.02 10.78 -4.67
CA ILE A 119 -18.55 10.07 -3.51
C ILE A 119 -18.84 11.09 -2.40
N ARG A 120 -20.09 11.15 -1.98
CA ARG A 120 -20.50 12.04 -0.89
C ARG A 120 -19.86 11.62 0.43
N VAL A 121 -19.17 12.54 1.11
CA VAL A 121 -18.70 12.36 2.48
C VAL A 121 -19.80 12.85 3.43
N ALA A 122 -20.42 11.94 4.17
CA ALA A 122 -21.53 12.25 5.05
C ALA A 122 -21.09 12.85 6.38
N SER A 123 -19.98 12.36 6.94
CA SER A 123 -19.47 12.83 8.23
C SER A 123 -18.01 12.45 8.43
N LEU A 124 -17.37 13.16 9.33
CA LEU A 124 -16.02 12.88 9.83
C LEU A 124 -16.11 12.44 11.29
N VAL A 125 -15.65 11.23 11.58
CA VAL A 125 -15.56 10.69 12.94
C VAL A 125 -14.12 10.82 13.41
N VAL A 126 -13.87 11.69 14.39
CA VAL A 126 -12.56 11.84 15.02
C VAL A 126 -12.52 10.94 16.26
N ASN A 127 -11.82 9.82 16.13
CA ASN A 127 -11.76 8.79 17.15
C ASN A 127 -10.57 8.96 18.09
N ALA A 128 -10.70 8.45 19.32
CA ALA A 128 -9.67 8.46 20.36
C ALA A 128 -9.21 9.88 20.76
N VAL A 129 -10.15 10.81 20.87
CA VAL A 129 -9.88 12.17 21.26
C VAL A 129 -9.52 12.21 22.75
N THR A 130 -8.37 12.81 23.08
CA THR A 130 -8.00 13.13 24.45
C THR A 130 -8.36 14.57 24.77
N VAL A 131 -8.86 14.81 25.98
CA VAL A 131 -9.30 16.17 26.43
C VAL A 131 -8.17 17.21 26.33
N ALA A 132 -6.93 16.77 26.32
CA ALA A 132 -5.72 17.60 26.44
C ALA A 132 -4.95 17.80 25.14
N GLY A 133 -5.50 17.70 23.94
CA GLY A 133 -4.57 17.91 22.85
C GLY A 133 -4.94 17.67 21.41
N SER A 134 -6.19 17.69 21.05
CA SER A 134 -6.51 17.58 19.61
C SER A 134 -6.46 18.95 18.94
N ALA A 135 -5.29 19.26 18.36
CA ALA A 135 -5.11 20.43 17.50
C ALA A 135 -5.59 20.16 16.07
N TRP A 136 -6.75 19.54 15.88
CA TRP A 136 -7.35 19.47 14.56
C TRP A 136 -7.54 20.89 14.01
N ARG A 137 -6.73 21.24 13.01
CA ARG A 137 -6.84 22.54 12.33
C ARG A 137 -7.97 22.46 11.32
N ASP A 138 -9.04 23.13 11.62
CA ASP A 138 -10.24 23.15 10.83
C ASP A 138 -10.02 23.87 9.49
N THR A 139 -10.09 23.15 8.39
CA THR A 139 -10.08 23.71 7.04
C THR A 139 -11.41 23.54 6.30
N ASP A 140 -12.32 22.69 6.80
CA ASP A 140 -13.62 22.45 6.20
C ASP A 140 -14.71 22.39 7.27
N SER A 141 -15.34 23.53 7.53
CA SER A 141 -16.42 23.68 8.49
C SER A 141 -17.74 23.06 8.03
N SER A 142 -17.85 22.61 6.76
CA SER A 142 -19.10 22.13 6.18
C SER A 142 -19.43 20.69 6.52
N LEU A 143 -18.45 19.86 6.92
CA LEU A 143 -18.68 18.45 7.24
C LEU A 143 -19.17 18.26 8.68
N PRO A 144 -20.27 17.53 8.89
CA PRO A 144 -20.68 17.11 10.24
C PRO A 144 -19.57 16.30 10.91
N ARG A 145 -19.30 16.56 12.18
CA ARG A 145 -18.22 15.91 12.94
C ARG A 145 -18.74 15.27 14.19
N VAL A 146 -18.21 14.09 14.45
CA VAL A 146 -18.48 13.34 15.68
C VAL A 146 -17.14 13.08 16.38
N TRP A 147 -17.03 13.46 17.64
CA TRP A 147 -15.83 13.29 18.44
C TRP A 147 -16.03 12.15 19.43
N ILE A 148 -15.23 11.08 19.29
CA ILE A 148 -15.29 9.92 20.19
C ILE A 148 -14.12 10.01 21.16
N PRO A 149 -14.39 10.18 22.48
CA PRO A 149 -13.33 10.22 23.48
C PRO A 149 -12.51 8.93 23.51
N ARG A 150 -11.20 9.05 23.79
CA ARG A 150 -10.34 7.90 24.01
C ARG A 150 -10.84 7.10 25.21
N ALA A 151 -11.22 5.86 25.00
CA ALA A 151 -11.59 4.96 26.08
C ALA A 151 -10.33 4.41 26.78
N THR A 152 -10.39 4.26 28.09
CA THR A 152 -9.33 3.63 28.89
C THR A 152 -9.14 2.15 28.55
N THR A 153 -10.23 1.50 28.16
CA THR A 153 -10.23 0.12 27.66
C THR A 153 -10.90 0.11 26.29
N PRO A 154 -10.28 -0.47 25.25
CA PRO A 154 -10.88 -0.54 23.91
C PRO A 154 -12.27 -1.20 23.96
N PRO A 155 -13.31 -0.59 23.36
CA PRO A 155 -14.65 -1.15 23.39
C PRO A 155 -14.70 -2.49 22.65
N ARG A 156 -15.35 -3.48 23.28
CA ARG A 156 -15.53 -4.82 22.73
C ARG A 156 -16.97 -5.28 22.85
N GLY A 157 -17.49 -5.85 21.76
CA GLY A 157 -18.87 -6.27 21.69
C GLY A 157 -19.85 -5.10 21.55
N ILE A 158 -21.06 -5.41 21.11
CA ILE A 158 -22.09 -4.41 20.76
C ILE A 158 -22.38 -3.43 21.90
N PRO A 159 -22.62 -3.86 23.16
CA PRO A 159 -22.94 -2.91 24.22
C PRO A 159 -21.84 -1.87 24.47
N SER A 160 -20.58 -2.29 24.50
CA SER A 160 -19.45 -1.41 24.76
C SER A 160 -19.18 -0.44 23.59
N ILE A 161 -19.45 -0.88 22.36
CA ILE A 161 -19.34 -0.02 21.17
C ILE A 161 -20.45 1.03 21.20
N VAL A 162 -21.69 0.63 21.47
CA VAL A 162 -22.84 1.53 21.59
C VAL A 162 -22.60 2.58 22.68
N ASP A 163 -22.07 2.16 23.83
CA ASP A 163 -21.73 3.07 24.92
C ASP A 163 -20.63 4.08 24.55
N ALA A 164 -19.64 3.64 23.75
CA ALA A 164 -18.60 4.54 23.22
C ALA A 164 -19.19 5.61 22.28
N PHE A 165 -20.16 5.23 21.43
CA PHE A 165 -20.86 6.18 20.57
C PHE A 165 -21.83 7.08 21.34
N ASN A 166 -22.48 6.60 22.40
CA ASN A 166 -23.34 7.42 23.26
C ASN A 166 -22.55 8.49 24.02
N ARG A 167 -21.25 8.30 24.19
CA ARG A 167 -20.32 9.30 24.76
C ARG A 167 -19.74 10.24 23.71
N ALA A 168 -20.06 10.04 22.43
CA ALA A 168 -19.64 10.92 21.37
C ALA A 168 -20.28 12.30 21.51
N VAL A 169 -19.54 13.34 21.12
CA VAL A 169 -19.99 14.74 21.19
C VAL A 169 -19.86 15.39 19.82
N ASP A 170 -20.81 16.26 19.48
CA ASP A 170 -20.82 16.98 18.21
C ASP A 170 -19.89 18.20 18.23
N VAL A 171 -19.46 18.61 19.43
CA VAL A 171 -18.60 19.77 19.64
C VAL A 171 -17.25 19.32 20.15
N ARG A 172 -16.19 19.90 19.59
CA ARG A 172 -14.82 19.61 19.96
C ARG A 172 -14.57 19.86 21.47
N PRO A 173 -14.02 18.88 22.20
CA PRO A 173 -13.62 19.11 23.59
C PRO A 173 -12.51 20.17 23.67
N GLY A 174 -12.72 21.22 24.41
CA GLY A 174 -11.69 22.22 24.72
C GLY A 174 -10.72 21.69 25.78
N GLY A 175 -9.42 21.81 25.54
CA GLY A 175 -8.40 21.40 26.52
C GLY A 175 -7.01 21.96 26.18
N ALA A 176 -6.23 22.26 27.20
CA ALA A 176 -4.84 22.70 27.06
C ALA A 176 -3.92 21.51 26.73
N ILE A 177 -2.99 21.72 25.83
CA ILE A 177 -1.94 20.75 25.48
C ILE A 177 -1.02 20.57 26.69
N ARG A 178 -0.99 19.39 27.29
CA ARG A 178 0.09 19.03 28.20
C ARG A 178 1.31 18.63 27.33
N ALA A 179 2.36 19.43 27.39
CA ALA A 179 3.66 19.06 26.86
C ALA A 179 4.13 17.76 27.53
N SER A 180 4.59 16.79 26.73
CA SER A 180 5.23 15.60 27.29
C SER A 180 6.50 16.01 28.04
N ARG A 181 6.79 15.30 29.12
CA ARG A 181 8.07 15.47 29.83
C ARG A 181 9.20 15.09 28.88
N PRO A 182 10.35 15.79 28.92
CA PRO A 182 11.54 15.37 28.21
C PRO A 182 11.88 13.91 28.62
N THR A 183 12.14 13.06 27.66
CA THR A 183 12.61 11.69 27.88
C THR A 183 13.89 11.71 28.69
N PRO A 184 14.02 10.99 29.81
CA PRO A 184 15.27 10.89 30.52
C PRO A 184 16.35 10.30 29.60
N ASP A 185 17.56 10.83 29.75
CA ASP A 185 18.76 10.31 29.09
C ASP A 185 18.92 8.84 29.49
N VAL A 186 18.75 7.91 28.56
CA VAL A 186 18.83 6.48 28.84
C VAL A 186 20.05 5.92 28.15
N GLY A 187 20.98 5.44 28.96
CA GLY A 187 22.19 4.77 28.51
C GLY A 187 21.93 3.62 27.55
N GLU A 188 22.93 3.40 26.71
CA GLU A 188 23.10 2.41 25.66
C GLU A 188 21.81 1.81 25.11
N ALA A 189 21.28 2.49 24.07
CA ALA A 189 20.09 2.11 23.38
C ALA A 189 20.14 0.64 22.95
N SER A 190 19.16 -0.14 23.36
CA SER A 190 18.93 -1.47 22.81
C SER A 190 18.72 -1.33 21.31
N SER A 191 19.80 -1.48 20.55
CA SER A 191 19.84 -1.14 19.14
C SER A 191 19.09 -2.18 18.31
N VAL A 192 17.84 -1.88 17.93
CA VAL A 192 17.28 -2.51 16.74
C VAL A 192 18.04 -1.92 15.55
N SER A 193 19.02 -2.64 15.06
CA SER A 193 19.84 -2.20 13.92
C SER A 193 19.30 -2.78 12.64
N PRO A 194 19.05 -1.96 11.61
CA PRO A 194 18.68 -2.44 10.29
C PRO A 194 19.72 -3.37 9.69
N ARG A 195 19.28 -4.45 9.05
CA ARG A 195 20.10 -5.34 8.21
C ARG A 195 20.29 -4.72 6.82
N THR A 196 20.96 -5.42 5.92
CA THR A 196 21.12 -4.98 4.52
C THR A 196 19.76 -4.66 3.88
N LEU A 197 18.76 -5.52 4.13
CA LEU A 197 17.35 -5.26 3.81
C LEU A 197 16.51 -5.38 5.08
N THR A 198 15.85 -4.31 5.47
CA THR A 198 14.94 -4.30 6.61
C THR A 198 13.56 -3.87 6.15
N ILE A 199 12.58 -4.70 6.40
CA ILE A 199 11.18 -4.42 6.05
C ILE A 199 10.44 -4.06 7.35
N VAL A 200 9.60 -3.03 7.32
CA VAL A 200 8.84 -2.58 8.49
C VAL A 200 7.38 -2.96 8.32
N GLY A 201 6.91 -3.95 9.06
CA GLY A 201 5.54 -4.47 8.96
C GLY A 201 4.66 -4.09 10.14
N GLY A 202 3.37 -4.35 10.01
CA GLY A 202 2.37 -4.13 11.06
C GLY A 202 1.04 -3.65 10.52
N LYS A 203 0.03 -3.61 11.38
CA LYS A 203 -1.32 -3.15 11.06
C LYS A 203 -1.33 -1.69 10.56
N GLY A 204 -2.37 -1.31 9.84
CA GLY A 204 -2.60 0.10 9.49
C GLY A 204 -2.68 1.01 10.71
N GLY A 205 -2.04 2.18 10.67
CA GLY A 205 -2.12 3.19 11.73
C GLY A 205 -1.27 2.95 12.99
N VAL A 206 -0.45 1.88 13.04
CA VAL A 206 0.42 1.61 14.21
C VAL A 206 1.70 2.46 14.23
N GLY A 207 2.00 3.23 13.17
CA GLY A 207 3.19 4.08 13.06
C GLY A 207 4.36 3.43 12.33
N LYS A 208 4.10 2.56 11.34
CA LYS A 208 5.14 1.91 10.51
C LYS A 208 6.11 2.92 9.90
N SER A 209 5.60 3.91 9.17
CA SER A 209 6.41 4.91 8.48
C SER A 209 7.27 5.72 9.45
N THR A 210 6.75 6.07 10.62
CA THR A 210 7.49 6.74 11.69
C THR A 210 8.67 5.88 12.17
N VAL A 211 8.42 4.59 12.41
CA VAL A 211 9.47 3.63 12.81
C VAL A 211 10.46 3.40 11.67
N ALA A 212 10.01 3.26 10.42
CA ALA A 212 10.87 3.09 9.26
C ALA A 212 11.82 4.29 9.08
N CYS A 213 11.30 5.52 9.17
CA CYS A 213 12.11 6.74 9.15
C CYS A 213 13.13 6.76 10.30
N ALA A 214 12.71 6.45 11.52
CA ALA A 214 13.61 6.45 12.68
C ALA A 214 14.73 5.39 12.56
N LEU A 215 14.44 4.23 12.00
CA LEU A 215 15.42 3.18 11.73
C LEU A 215 16.39 3.58 10.61
N ALA A 216 15.89 4.19 9.53
CA ALA A 216 16.71 4.64 8.41
C ALA A 216 17.64 5.80 8.82
N ILE A 217 17.15 6.77 9.61
CA ILE A 217 17.96 7.85 10.18
C ILE A 217 19.06 7.26 11.07
N ALA A 218 18.73 6.33 11.97
CA ALA A 218 19.71 5.70 12.85
C ALA A 218 20.78 4.92 12.06
N ALA A 219 20.39 4.27 10.96
CA ALA A 219 21.33 3.57 10.08
C ALA A 219 22.24 4.53 9.32
N ALA A 220 21.76 5.71 8.92
CA ALA A 220 22.58 6.76 8.30
C ALA A 220 23.53 7.41 9.32
N ASP A 221 23.07 7.68 10.54
CA ASP A 221 23.87 8.24 11.63
C ASP A 221 25.03 7.30 12.06
N ASP A 222 24.91 6.01 11.84
CA ASP A 222 25.92 4.98 12.12
C ASP A 222 27.15 5.07 11.18
N GLY A 223 27.03 5.82 10.07
CA GLY A 223 28.14 6.11 9.17
C GLY A 223 28.64 4.92 8.34
N SER A 224 27.92 3.79 8.34
CA SER A 224 28.32 2.56 7.62
C SER A 224 28.05 2.60 6.10
N GLY A 225 27.72 3.75 5.54
CA GLY A 225 27.45 3.98 4.11
C GLY A 225 26.07 4.58 3.87
N SER A 226 25.72 4.77 2.61
CA SER A 226 24.42 5.34 2.22
C SER A 226 23.28 4.38 2.53
N VAL A 227 22.16 4.93 2.99
CA VAL A 227 20.93 4.21 3.35
C VAL A 227 19.80 4.64 2.43
N LEU A 228 19.06 3.67 1.89
CA LEU A 228 17.83 3.94 1.12
C LEU A 228 16.60 3.62 1.96
N LEU A 229 15.70 4.58 2.11
CA LEU A 229 14.37 4.37 2.66
C LEU A 229 13.35 4.43 1.52
N VAL A 230 12.64 3.34 1.30
CA VAL A 230 11.62 3.23 0.24
C VAL A 230 10.25 3.03 0.87
N SER A 231 9.27 3.86 0.49
CA SER A 231 7.85 3.55 0.73
C SER A 231 7.21 2.98 -0.53
N THR A 232 6.46 1.90 -0.35
CA THR A 232 5.57 1.34 -1.37
C THR A 232 4.10 1.65 -1.09
N ASP A 233 3.83 2.43 -0.06
CA ASP A 233 2.49 2.95 0.22
C ASP A 233 2.23 4.15 -0.72
N PRO A 234 1.09 4.20 -1.44
CA PRO A 234 0.76 5.34 -2.28
C PRO A 234 0.57 6.65 -1.50
N ALA A 235 0.37 6.59 -0.18
CA ALA A 235 0.33 7.78 0.67
C ALA A 235 1.75 8.30 0.94
N PRO A 236 2.01 9.62 0.92
CA PRO A 236 3.33 10.20 1.16
C PRO A 236 3.73 10.17 2.65
N SER A 237 3.59 9.02 3.28
CA SER A 237 3.76 8.80 4.72
C SER A 237 5.19 9.04 5.22
N ILE A 238 6.20 8.81 4.37
CA ILE A 238 7.60 9.14 4.68
C ILE A 238 7.78 10.66 4.75
N ALA A 239 7.29 11.40 3.77
CA ALA A 239 7.37 12.85 3.74
C ALA A 239 6.64 13.47 4.94
N ASP A 240 5.49 12.94 5.30
CA ASP A 240 4.72 13.38 6.46
C ASP A 240 5.50 13.11 7.76
N ALA A 241 6.12 11.95 7.92
CA ALA A 241 6.95 11.62 9.09
C ALA A 241 8.22 12.47 9.17
N LEU A 242 8.82 12.84 8.03
CA LEU A 242 9.99 13.73 7.97
C LEU A 242 9.63 15.23 8.09
N GLY A 243 8.33 15.57 8.20
CA GLY A 243 7.87 16.96 8.28
C GLY A 243 8.00 17.74 6.97
N GLN A 244 8.00 17.03 5.84
CA GLN A 244 8.18 17.53 4.48
C GLN A 244 6.99 17.23 3.57
N SER A 245 5.77 17.25 4.13
CA SER A 245 4.52 16.86 3.45
C SER A 245 4.25 17.61 2.14
N ASP A 246 4.71 18.86 2.04
CA ASP A 246 4.51 19.72 0.86
C ASP A 246 5.73 19.72 -0.09
N ALA A 247 6.77 18.94 0.21
CA ALA A 247 7.95 18.88 -0.62
C ALA A 247 7.64 18.27 -2.00
N PRO A 248 8.19 18.82 -3.10
CA PRO A 248 7.93 18.32 -4.45
C PRO A 248 8.30 16.84 -4.61
N TRP A 249 9.36 16.36 -3.96
CA TRP A 249 9.82 14.98 -4.05
C TRP A 249 8.81 13.97 -3.47
N ALA A 250 7.96 14.39 -2.53
CA ALA A 250 6.93 13.53 -1.95
C ALA A 250 5.89 13.03 -2.97
N ARG A 251 5.84 13.68 -4.15
CA ARG A 251 4.89 13.38 -5.24
C ARG A 251 5.58 12.88 -6.51
N VAL A 252 6.88 12.66 -6.45
CA VAL A 252 7.68 12.23 -7.61
C VAL A 252 8.41 10.95 -7.24
N ASP A 253 8.25 9.91 -8.06
CA ASP A 253 8.99 8.66 -7.90
C ASP A 253 10.46 8.87 -8.30
N ALA A 254 11.21 9.50 -7.41
CA ALA A 254 12.64 9.77 -7.56
C ALA A 254 13.35 9.68 -6.20
N GLU A 255 14.64 9.44 -6.25
CA GLU A 255 15.51 9.46 -5.07
C GLU A 255 15.73 10.90 -4.61
N HIS A 256 15.66 11.12 -3.30
CA HIS A 256 15.88 12.42 -2.68
C HIS A 256 16.78 12.28 -1.44
N GLU A 257 17.85 13.08 -1.37
CA GLU A 257 18.71 13.12 -0.21
C GLU A 257 18.10 13.98 0.91
N VAL A 258 18.12 13.46 2.13
CA VAL A 258 17.56 14.16 3.30
C VAL A 258 18.64 15.06 3.91
N ALA A 259 18.51 16.37 3.76
CA ALA A 259 19.53 17.34 4.17
C ALA A 259 19.96 17.21 5.65
N ASP A 260 18.98 16.98 6.57
CA ASP A 260 19.23 16.86 8.02
C ASP A 260 19.69 15.45 8.46
N ALA A 261 19.83 14.51 7.51
CA ALA A 261 20.33 13.16 7.75
C ALA A 261 21.30 12.75 6.61
N PRO A 262 22.55 13.22 6.65
CA PRO A 262 23.53 12.92 5.61
C PRO A 262 23.68 11.40 5.39
N GLY A 263 23.70 10.98 4.12
CA GLY A 263 23.74 9.56 3.75
C GLY A 263 22.38 8.86 3.73
N LEU A 264 21.28 9.52 4.11
CA LEU A 264 19.93 9.01 3.94
C LEU A 264 19.33 9.51 2.62
N VAL A 265 18.98 8.56 1.77
CA VAL A 265 18.20 8.78 0.55
C VAL A 265 16.80 8.22 0.75
N VAL A 266 15.79 8.98 0.39
CA VAL A 266 14.38 8.55 0.47
C VAL A 266 13.79 8.43 -0.92
N ARG A 267 12.87 7.49 -1.11
CA ARG A 267 12.10 7.33 -2.34
C ARG A 267 10.67 6.96 -2.00
N GLN A 268 9.73 7.78 -2.45
CA GLN A 268 8.31 7.49 -2.42
C GLN A 268 7.94 6.86 -3.76
N MET A 269 7.61 5.58 -3.77
CA MET A 269 7.27 4.89 -5.00
C MET A 269 5.85 5.29 -5.46
N ASP A 270 5.73 5.67 -6.72
CA ASP A 270 4.46 5.82 -7.41
C ASP A 270 4.33 4.75 -8.50
N ALA A 271 3.74 3.62 -8.15
CA ALA A 271 3.56 2.52 -9.07
C ALA A 271 2.66 2.88 -10.26
N THR A 272 1.71 3.80 -10.08
CA THR A 272 0.84 4.27 -11.16
C THR A 272 1.63 5.07 -12.19
N ALA A 273 2.45 6.01 -11.73
CA ALA A 273 3.34 6.77 -12.60
C ALA A 273 4.42 5.88 -13.23
N ALA A 274 4.98 4.92 -12.48
CA ALA A 274 5.94 3.94 -12.99
C ALA A 274 5.33 3.07 -14.09
N PHE A 275 4.10 2.59 -13.88
CA PHE A 275 3.38 1.82 -14.89
C PHE A 275 3.06 2.65 -16.13
N ALA A 276 2.65 3.91 -15.97
CA ALA A 276 2.39 4.80 -17.10
C ALA A 276 3.65 4.99 -17.97
N ARG A 277 4.80 5.24 -17.36
CA ARG A 277 6.09 5.35 -18.08
C ARG A 277 6.43 4.06 -18.84
N LEU A 278 6.32 2.91 -18.17
CA LEU A 278 6.58 1.62 -18.78
C LEU A 278 5.63 1.34 -19.95
N ARG A 279 4.34 1.61 -19.76
CA ARG A 279 3.34 1.48 -20.82
C ARG A 279 3.69 2.32 -22.04
N ASP A 280 4.02 3.60 -21.83
CA ASP A 280 4.32 4.53 -22.91
C ASP A 280 5.57 4.08 -23.69
N GLU A 281 6.63 3.61 -23.02
CA GLU A 281 7.83 3.03 -23.63
C GLU A 281 7.52 1.77 -24.47
N TYR A 282 6.75 0.84 -23.91
CA TYR A 282 6.39 -0.38 -24.63
C TYR A 282 5.37 -0.15 -25.74
N GLN A 283 4.51 0.86 -25.63
CA GLN A 283 3.55 1.21 -26.65
C GLN A 283 4.26 1.63 -27.95
N GLU A 284 5.30 2.44 -27.87
CA GLU A 284 6.10 2.83 -29.04
C GLU A 284 6.74 1.63 -29.73
N ARG A 285 7.31 0.70 -28.98
CA ARG A 285 7.92 -0.53 -29.51
C ARG A 285 6.89 -1.45 -30.18
N ILE A 286 5.72 -1.56 -29.59
CA ILE A 286 4.61 -2.39 -30.13
C ILE A 286 4.01 -1.72 -31.36
N ASP A 287 3.83 -0.42 -31.37
CA ASP A 287 3.35 0.31 -32.56
C ASP A 287 4.31 0.13 -33.73
N ALA A 288 5.62 0.23 -33.52
CA ALA A 288 6.63 -0.05 -34.54
C ALA A 288 6.58 -1.49 -35.09
N LEU A 289 6.32 -2.47 -34.21
CA LEU A 289 6.12 -3.85 -34.62
C LEU A 289 4.89 -4.04 -35.52
N PHE A 290 3.76 -3.45 -35.13
CA PHE A 290 2.54 -3.53 -35.93
C PHE A 290 2.67 -2.80 -37.28
N ASP A 291 3.37 -1.67 -37.34
CA ASP A 291 3.65 -0.95 -38.58
C ASP A 291 4.51 -1.80 -39.53
N ALA A 292 5.50 -2.54 -39.00
CA ALA A 292 6.28 -3.48 -39.78
C ALA A 292 5.44 -4.68 -40.34
N LEU A 293 4.45 -5.14 -39.58
CA LEU A 293 3.53 -6.20 -40.01
C LEU A 293 2.55 -5.69 -41.08
N VAL A 294 2.01 -4.48 -40.92
CA VAL A 294 1.18 -3.83 -41.97
C VAL A 294 1.98 -3.65 -43.26
N GLY A 295 3.26 -3.27 -43.19
CA GLY A 295 4.15 -3.13 -44.32
C GLY A 295 4.38 -4.45 -45.07
N ARG A 296 4.09 -5.61 -44.45
CA ARG A 296 4.11 -6.97 -45.05
C ARG A 296 2.74 -7.42 -45.54
N GLY A 297 1.73 -6.53 -45.53
CA GLY A 297 0.38 -6.82 -46.06
C GLY A 297 -0.54 -7.57 -45.09
N LEU A 298 -0.19 -7.66 -43.81
CA LEU A 298 -1.04 -8.29 -42.79
C LEU A 298 -2.05 -7.29 -42.22
N ASP A 299 -3.33 -7.69 -42.16
CA ASP A 299 -4.35 -6.87 -41.47
C ASP A 299 -4.33 -7.15 -39.94
N VAL A 300 -3.61 -6.32 -39.25
CA VAL A 300 -3.41 -6.40 -37.78
C VAL A 300 -4.08 -5.28 -37.01
N ARG A 301 -5.02 -4.52 -37.61
CA ARG A 301 -5.66 -3.35 -37.00
C ARG A 301 -6.38 -3.69 -35.70
N HIS A 302 -7.12 -4.79 -35.67
CA HIS A 302 -7.81 -5.24 -34.47
C HIS A 302 -6.83 -5.75 -33.39
N ASP A 303 -5.78 -6.46 -33.80
CA ASP A 303 -4.76 -6.96 -32.87
C ASP A 303 -4.00 -5.79 -32.21
N ARG A 304 -3.68 -4.76 -32.97
CA ARG A 304 -3.06 -3.52 -32.45
C ARG A 304 -3.94 -2.82 -31.41
N ALA A 305 -5.26 -2.70 -31.67
CA ALA A 305 -6.19 -2.10 -30.71
C ALA A 305 -6.27 -2.93 -29.41
N ILE A 306 -6.41 -4.26 -29.52
CA ILE A 306 -6.46 -5.18 -28.39
C ILE A 306 -5.19 -5.07 -27.52
N VAL A 307 -4.00 -5.08 -28.13
CA VAL A 307 -2.73 -5.01 -27.40
C VAL A 307 -2.57 -3.64 -26.73
N ARG A 308 -2.96 -2.56 -27.40
CA ARG A 308 -2.93 -1.22 -26.83
C ARG A 308 -3.86 -1.09 -25.61
N ASP A 309 -5.07 -1.62 -25.70
CA ASP A 309 -6.03 -1.63 -24.59
C ASP A 309 -5.52 -2.52 -23.45
N LEU A 310 -4.91 -3.67 -23.75
CA LEU A 310 -4.29 -4.55 -22.75
C LEU A 310 -3.17 -3.85 -21.98
N LEU A 311 -2.32 -3.10 -22.67
CA LEU A 311 -1.26 -2.30 -22.06
C LEU A 311 -1.78 -1.15 -21.21
N SER A 312 -2.99 -0.65 -21.48
CA SER A 312 -3.60 0.41 -20.66
C SER A 312 -4.09 -0.08 -19.30
N LEU A 313 -4.26 -1.39 -19.13
CA LEU A 313 -4.78 -2.01 -17.92
C LEU A 313 -3.64 -2.33 -16.95
N ALA A 314 -3.57 -1.61 -15.83
CA ALA A 314 -2.66 -1.97 -14.75
C ALA A 314 -3.12 -3.26 -14.06
N PRO A 315 -2.37 -4.36 -14.14
CA PRO A 315 -2.77 -5.60 -13.49
C PRO A 315 -2.72 -5.49 -11.97
N PRO A 316 -3.57 -6.21 -11.24
CA PRO A 316 -3.46 -6.31 -9.78
C PRO A 316 -2.08 -6.85 -9.37
N GLY A 317 -1.42 -6.20 -8.40
CA GLY A 317 -0.07 -6.59 -7.96
C GLY A 317 1.05 -5.86 -8.69
N ILE A 318 0.72 -4.87 -9.52
CA ILE A 318 1.71 -4.05 -10.24
C ILE A 318 2.60 -3.27 -9.26
N ASP A 319 2.05 -2.83 -8.13
CA ASP A 319 2.78 -2.11 -7.10
C ASP A 319 3.90 -2.95 -6.49
N GLU A 320 3.59 -4.19 -6.16
CA GLU A 320 4.55 -5.12 -5.59
C GLU A 320 5.61 -5.53 -6.63
N LEU A 321 5.23 -5.60 -7.91
CA LEU A 321 6.16 -5.89 -9.00
C LEU A 321 7.16 -4.73 -9.22
N PHE A 322 6.69 -3.48 -9.20
CA PHE A 322 7.58 -2.32 -9.28
C PHE A 322 8.46 -2.19 -8.05
N ALA A 323 7.92 -2.45 -6.85
CA ALA A 323 8.72 -2.49 -5.63
C ALA A 323 9.83 -3.55 -5.72
N LEU A 324 9.51 -4.74 -6.25
CA LEU A 324 10.48 -5.80 -6.47
C LEU A 324 11.59 -5.37 -7.44
N SER A 325 11.23 -4.76 -8.58
CA SER A 325 12.20 -4.25 -9.57
C SER A 325 13.11 -3.20 -8.96
N LEU A 326 12.53 -2.21 -8.26
CA LEU A 326 13.27 -1.14 -7.60
C LEU A 326 14.27 -1.68 -6.56
N LEU A 327 13.82 -2.62 -5.72
CA LEU A 327 14.69 -3.25 -4.73
C LEU A 327 15.80 -4.07 -5.39
N GLY A 328 15.50 -4.80 -6.47
CA GLY A 328 16.46 -5.55 -7.26
C GLY A 328 17.52 -4.64 -7.89
N ASP A 329 17.11 -3.49 -8.43
CA ASP A 329 18.02 -2.49 -9.02
C ASP A 329 18.90 -1.84 -7.94
N ALA A 330 18.32 -1.43 -6.81
CA ALA A 330 19.05 -0.82 -5.70
C ALA A 330 20.11 -1.76 -5.11
N LEU A 331 19.80 -3.06 -5.00
CA LEU A 331 20.74 -4.09 -4.54
C LEU A 331 21.85 -4.36 -5.56
N THR A 332 21.52 -4.43 -6.85
CA THR A 332 22.49 -4.70 -7.93
C THR A 332 23.46 -3.54 -8.09
N ALA A 333 22.97 -2.30 -7.95
CA ALA A 333 23.80 -1.10 -8.05
C ALA A 333 24.81 -0.96 -6.91
N GLN A 334 24.64 -1.67 -5.79
CA GLN A 334 25.50 -1.64 -4.59
C GLN A 334 25.80 -0.21 -4.06
N ARG A 335 24.87 0.73 -4.34
CA ARG A 335 25.01 2.14 -3.92
C ARG A 335 24.65 2.35 -2.44
N PHE A 336 23.85 1.44 -1.90
CA PHE A 336 23.32 1.53 -0.55
C PHE A 336 23.84 0.36 0.30
N SER A 337 24.36 0.69 1.48
CA SER A 337 24.78 -0.31 2.47
C SER A 337 23.58 -0.98 3.17
N ARG A 338 22.49 -0.24 3.28
CA ARG A 338 21.23 -0.70 3.89
C ARG A 338 20.04 -0.14 3.15
N ILE A 339 18.98 -0.95 3.08
CA ILE A 339 17.69 -0.58 2.50
C ILE A 339 16.63 -0.83 3.55
N VAL A 340 15.86 0.21 3.86
CA VAL A 340 14.67 0.12 4.74
C VAL A 340 13.44 0.27 3.88
N VAL A 341 12.51 -0.69 3.97
CA VAL A 341 11.26 -0.69 3.20
C VAL A 341 10.10 -0.44 4.14
N ASP A 342 9.30 0.58 3.83
CA ASP A 342 8.02 0.89 4.46
C ASP A 342 6.88 0.44 3.52
N PRO A 343 6.40 -0.78 3.63
CA PRO A 343 5.34 -1.27 2.76
C PRO A 343 3.97 -0.77 3.22
N ALA A 344 3.05 -0.71 2.29
CA ALA A 344 1.63 -0.60 2.59
C ALA A 344 1.18 -1.70 3.59
N PRO A 345 0.00 -1.59 4.25
CA PRO A 345 -0.40 -2.47 5.35
C PRO A 345 -0.33 -3.97 5.05
N THR A 346 -0.38 -4.76 6.10
CA THR A 346 -0.10 -6.21 6.22
C THR A 346 -0.31 -7.08 4.98
N GLY A 347 -1.42 -6.92 4.26
CA GLY A 347 -1.71 -7.72 3.06
C GLY A 347 -0.73 -7.50 1.91
N HIS A 348 -0.26 -6.26 1.71
CA HIS A 348 0.73 -5.91 0.69
C HIS A 348 2.14 -6.35 1.07
N LEU A 349 2.47 -6.28 2.36
CA LEU A 349 3.71 -6.86 2.86
C LEU A 349 3.80 -8.36 2.51
N LEU A 350 2.76 -9.13 2.80
CA LEU A 350 2.75 -10.56 2.50
C LEU A 350 2.84 -10.84 0.99
N ARG A 351 2.15 -10.05 0.17
CA ARG A 351 2.28 -10.12 -1.29
C ARG A 351 3.69 -9.78 -1.76
N LEU A 352 4.30 -8.72 -1.23
CA LEU A 352 5.69 -8.35 -1.56
C LEU A 352 6.64 -9.51 -1.28
N LEU A 353 6.44 -10.25 -0.18
CA LEU A 353 7.27 -11.42 0.16
C LEU A 353 7.05 -12.61 -0.79
N GLU A 354 5.88 -12.77 -1.37
CA GLU A 354 5.54 -13.83 -2.35
C GLU A 354 5.93 -13.46 -3.78
N MET A 355 6.06 -12.17 -4.07
CA MET A 355 6.23 -11.66 -5.42
C MET A 355 7.47 -12.18 -6.15
N PRO A 356 8.65 -12.39 -5.51
CA PRO A 356 9.82 -12.92 -6.21
C PRO A 356 9.55 -14.28 -6.87
N ALA A 357 8.90 -15.20 -6.16
CA ALA A 357 8.59 -16.52 -6.70
C ALA A 357 7.59 -16.44 -7.88
N LEU A 358 6.57 -15.59 -7.74
CA LEU A 358 5.58 -15.34 -8.79
C LEU A 358 6.22 -14.71 -10.04
N ALA A 359 7.05 -13.70 -9.85
CA ALA A 359 7.75 -13.00 -10.93
C ALA A 359 8.70 -13.93 -11.69
N LEU A 360 9.38 -14.85 -11.01
CA LEU A 360 10.22 -15.87 -11.64
C LEU A 360 9.40 -16.88 -12.44
N ASP A 361 8.28 -17.36 -11.93
CA ASP A 361 7.40 -18.27 -12.68
C ASP A 361 6.86 -17.59 -13.96
N TRP A 362 6.42 -16.33 -13.84
CA TRP A 362 6.01 -15.52 -14.98
C TRP A 362 7.13 -15.33 -16.01
N SER A 363 8.32 -14.99 -15.56
CA SER A 363 9.49 -14.82 -16.42
C SER A 363 9.81 -16.10 -17.19
N HIS A 364 9.74 -17.26 -16.54
CA HIS A 364 9.96 -18.56 -17.17
C HIS A 364 8.88 -18.92 -18.20
N ARG A 365 7.61 -18.58 -17.92
CA ARG A 365 6.50 -18.79 -18.88
C ARG A 365 6.66 -17.90 -20.11
N LEU A 366 6.97 -16.61 -19.87
CA LEU A 366 7.18 -15.65 -20.94
C LEU A 366 8.38 -16.02 -21.79
N MET A 367 9.50 -16.43 -21.19
CA MET A 367 10.68 -16.90 -21.93
C MET A 367 10.35 -18.10 -22.83
N ARG A 368 9.58 -19.08 -22.33
CA ARG A 368 9.14 -20.23 -23.16
C ARG A 368 8.28 -19.79 -24.33
N LEU A 369 7.40 -18.83 -24.14
CA LEU A 369 6.58 -18.27 -25.21
C LEU A 369 7.45 -17.56 -26.25
N MET A 370 8.38 -16.73 -25.83
CA MET A 370 9.31 -16.01 -26.71
C MET A 370 10.16 -16.98 -27.54
N LEU A 371 10.71 -18.02 -26.92
CA LEU A 371 11.48 -19.06 -27.64
C LEU A 371 10.67 -19.79 -28.70
N LYS A 372 9.36 -19.97 -28.48
CA LYS A 372 8.46 -20.57 -29.48
C LYS A 372 8.29 -19.69 -30.73
N TYR A 373 8.34 -18.36 -30.56
CA TYR A 373 8.11 -17.41 -31.65
C TYR A 373 9.39 -16.67 -32.11
N ARG A 374 10.58 -17.16 -31.72
CA ARG A 374 11.89 -16.51 -31.97
C ARG A 374 12.14 -16.23 -33.45
N ASP A 375 11.62 -17.08 -34.36
CA ASP A 375 11.84 -16.98 -35.79
C ASP A 375 10.96 -15.91 -36.46
N VAL A 376 9.95 -15.40 -35.76
CA VAL A 376 8.98 -14.39 -36.23
C VAL A 376 9.31 -12.99 -35.74
N VAL A 377 9.87 -12.90 -34.55
CA VAL A 377 10.13 -11.63 -33.87
C VAL A 377 11.60 -11.59 -33.43
N GLY A 378 12.34 -10.56 -33.82
CA GLY A 378 13.74 -10.35 -33.43
C GLY A 378 13.84 -10.04 -31.93
N LEU A 379 13.83 -11.06 -31.08
CA LEU A 379 13.61 -10.97 -29.62
C LEU A 379 14.88 -10.77 -28.78
N GLY A 380 16.04 -10.50 -29.41
CA GLY A 380 17.31 -10.49 -28.68
C GLY A 380 17.38 -9.57 -27.48
N GLU A 381 16.94 -8.33 -27.60
CA GLU A 381 16.97 -7.32 -26.54
C GLU A 381 15.96 -7.61 -25.43
N THR A 382 14.72 -7.89 -25.78
CA THR A 382 13.65 -8.21 -24.82
C THR A 382 13.94 -9.50 -24.04
N ALA A 383 14.55 -10.51 -24.69
CA ALA A 383 14.98 -11.72 -24.00
C ALA A 383 16.10 -11.43 -22.97
N GLN A 384 17.04 -10.53 -23.33
CA GLN A 384 18.10 -10.13 -22.42
C GLN A 384 17.54 -9.35 -21.21
N GLU A 385 16.62 -8.41 -21.43
CA GLU A 385 15.92 -7.68 -20.36
C GLU A 385 15.23 -8.64 -19.39
N LEU A 386 14.54 -9.65 -19.91
CA LEU A 386 13.84 -10.66 -19.10
C LEU A 386 14.81 -11.54 -18.30
N LEU A 387 15.95 -11.90 -18.88
CA LEU A 387 17.01 -12.63 -18.19
C LEU A 387 17.61 -11.81 -17.07
N ASP A 388 17.85 -10.51 -17.28
CA ASP A 388 18.40 -9.61 -16.30
C ASP A 388 17.41 -9.37 -15.15
N PHE A 389 16.14 -9.19 -15.46
CA PHE A 389 15.06 -9.15 -14.47
C PHE A 389 15.02 -10.44 -13.63
N SER A 390 15.09 -11.60 -14.26
CA SER A 390 15.08 -12.90 -13.58
C SER A 390 16.30 -13.06 -12.65
N ARG A 391 17.49 -12.62 -13.07
CA ARG A 391 18.72 -12.65 -12.23
C ARG A 391 18.58 -11.76 -11.01
N ARG A 392 18.11 -10.51 -11.20
CA ARG A 392 17.88 -9.55 -10.10
C ARG A 392 16.84 -10.07 -9.11
N THR A 393 15.76 -10.63 -9.61
CA THR A 393 14.69 -11.21 -8.78
C THR A 393 15.19 -12.40 -7.95
N ARG A 394 16.02 -13.30 -8.53
CA ARG A 394 16.63 -14.40 -7.78
C ARG A 394 17.59 -13.91 -6.70
N ALA A 395 18.40 -12.89 -7.01
CA ALA A 395 19.30 -12.31 -6.04
C ALA A 395 18.55 -11.69 -4.86
N LEU A 396 17.45 -10.98 -5.12
CA LEU A 396 16.58 -10.43 -4.10
C LEU A 396 15.89 -11.52 -3.28
N GLU A 397 15.36 -12.57 -3.92
CA GLU A 397 14.76 -13.72 -3.22
C GLU A 397 15.76 -14.40 -2.28
N ALA A 398 16.97 -14.65 -2.76
CA ALA A 398 18.04 -15.23 -1.95
C ALA A 398 18.42 -14.34 -0.76
N LEU A 399 18.47 -13.01 -0.97
CA LEU A 399 18.75 -12.05 0.10
C LEU A 399 17.61 -12.02 1.11
N MET A 400 16.34 -12.05 0.67
CA MET A 400 15.18 -12.04 1.57
C MET A 400 15.12 -13.29 2.47
N ARG A 401 15.64 -14.42 2.00
CA ARG A 401 15.71 -15.67 2.77
C ARG A 401 16.96 -15.80 3.64
N ASP A 402 17.93 -14.89 3.51
CA ASP A 402 19.15 -14.89 4.33
C ASP A 402 18.90 -14.14 5.64
N PRO A 403 18.77 -14.82 6.79
CA PRO A 403 18.46 -14.16 8.06
C PRO A 403 19.58 -13.25 8.56
N SER A 404 20.77 -13.32 8.00
CA SER A 404 21.86 -12.38 8.33
C SER A 404 21.74 -11.04 7.58
N LYS A 405 21.06 -11.04 6.42
CA LYS A 405 20.96 -9.89 5.51
C LYS A 405 19.59 -9.26 5.48
N CYS A 406 18.53 -10.06 5.63
CA CYS A 406 17.16 -9.58 5.62
C CYS A 406 16.47 -9.80 6.96
N GLY A 407 15.58 -8.89 7.35
CA GLY A 407 14.75 -9.03 8.52
C GLY A 407 13.54 -8.11 8.56
N LEU A 408 12.50 -8.59 9.21
CA LEU A 408 11.27 -7.83 9.44
C LEU A 408 11.30 -7.21 10.84
N VAL A 409 10.99 -5.92 10.92
CA VAL A 409 10.63 -5.22 12.16
C VAL A 409 9.12 -5.07 12.19
N ILE A 410 8.44 -5.67 13.17
CA ILE A 410 6.99 -5.50 13.34
C ILE A 410 6.71 -4.34 14.27
N VAL A 411 5.86 -3.42 13.86
CA VAL A 411 5.33 -2.33 14.69
C VAL A 411 3.96 -2.72 15.21
N THR A 412 3.73 -2.54 16.50
CA THR A 412 2.49 -2.95 17.18
C THR A 412 2.05 -1.92 18.22
N LEU A 413 0.81 -2.05 18.69
CA LEU A 413 0.23 -1.30 19.81
C LEU A 413 -0.16 -2.27 20.93
N ASP A 414 -0.22 -1.75 22.16
CA ASP A 414 -0.68 -2.54 23.31
C ASP A 414 -2.22 -2.63 23.35
N GLU A 415 -2.79 -3.12 22.25
CA GLU A 415 -4.21 -3.35 22.07
C GLU A 415 -4.46 -4.84 21.77
N PRO A 416 -5.40 -5.50 22.44
CA PRO A 416 -5.60 -6.94 22.27
C PRO A 416 -5.83 -7.43 20.85
N ILE A 417 -6.55 -6.66 20.02
CA ILE A 417 -6.79 -6.98 18.60
C ILE A 417 -5.49 -6.85 17.80
N VAL A 418 -4.71 -5.80 18.06
CA VAL A 418 -3.44 -5.56 17.38
C VAL A 418 -2.40 -6.60 17.79
N ARG A 419 -2.38 -7.01 19.07
CA ARG A 419 -1.53 -8.11 19.56
C ARG A 419 -1.79 -9.42 18.81
N ALA A 420 -3.07 -9.84 18.72
CA ALA A 420 -3.45 -11.07 18.02
C ALA A 420 -3.10 -11.02 16.51
N GLU A 421 -3.22 -9.86 15.89
CA GLU A 421 -2.82 -9.65 14.49
C GLU A 421 -1.29 -9.68 14.32
N THR A 422 -0.55 -9.13 15.29
CA THR A 422 0.91 -9.17 15.33
C THR A 422 1.44 -10.62 15.42
N GLU A 423 0.82 -11.46 16.26
CA GLU A 423 1.18 -12.87 16.38
C GLU A 423 0.93 -13.62 15.06
N ARG A 424 -0.22 -13.39 14.42
CA ARG A 424 -0.55 -13.97 13.11
C ARG A 424 0.43 -13.52 12.03
N LEU A 425 0.69 -12.21 11.94
CA LEU A 425 1.65 -11.66 10.98
C LEU A 425 3.04 -12.29 11.17
N SER A 426 3.53 -12.37 12.41
CA SER A 426 4.82 -12.98 12.68
C SER A 426 4.87 -14.43 12.22
N ALA A 427 3.84 -15.22 12.49
CA ALA A 427 3.75 -16.62 12.07
C ALA A 427 3.75 -16.75 10.54
N GLU A 428 2.96 -15.91 9.84
CA GLU A 428 2.88 -15.91 8.38
C GLU A 428 4.19 -15.49 7.71
N VAL A 429 4.88 -14.48 8.22
CA VAL A 429 6.16 -14.04 7.68
C VAL A 429 7.23 -15.10 7.85
N ARG A 430 7.30 -15.73 9.02
CA ARG A 430 8.23 -16.83 9.29
C ARG A 430 7.96 -18.06 8.42
N SER A 431 6.69 -18.38 8.15
CA SER A 431 6.35 -19.48 7.24
C SER A 431 6.82 -19.24 5.79
N ARG A 432 7.07 -17.98 5.42
CA ARG A 432 7.66 -17.59 4.13
C ARG A 432 9.20 -17.49 4.16
N GLY A 433 9.82 -17.86 5.28
CA GLY A 433 11.26 -17.91 5.43
C GLY A 433 11.92 -16.56 5.74
N VAL A 434 11.15 -15.54 6.14
CA VAL A 434 11.69 -14.23 6.55
C VAL A 434 11.75 -14.14 8.08
N ASP A 435 12.90 -13.68 8.60
CA ASP A 435 13.13 -13.57 10.04
C ASP A 435 12.50 -12.30 10.62
N VAL A 436 11.84 -12.42 11.78
CA VAL A 436 11.36 -11.28 12.57
C VAL A 436 12.44 -10.88 13.56
N ILE A 437 13.17 -9.81 13.25
CA ILE A 437 14.34 -9.37 14.01
C ILE A 437 13.98 -8.55 15.24
N ALA A 438 12.85 -7.83 15.21
CA ALA A 438 12.39 -7.06 16.34
C ALA A 438 10.88 -6.79 16.30
N LEU A 439 10.33 -6.53 17.49
CA LEU A 439 9.00 -6.00 17.69
C LEU A 439 9.11 -4.64 18.37
N VAL A 440 8.49 -3.62 17.78
CA VAL A 440 8.42 -2.26 18.32
C VAL A 440 7.01 -1.97 18.82
N TRP A 441 6.85 -1.89 20.13
CA TRP A 441 5.63 -1.44 20.78
C TRP A 441 5.59 0.09 20.71
N ASN A 442 4.68 0.63 19.97
CA ASN A 442 4.56 2.08 19.77
C ASN A 442 3.43 2.65 20.60
N ARG A 443 3.54 3.92 20.98
CA ARG A 443 2.51 4.70 21.69
C ARG A 443 2.04 4.01 22.97
N VAL A 444 2.96 3.55 23.79
CA VAL A 444 2.65 2.95 25.08
C VAL A 444 2.76 3.96 26.19
N ASP A 445 1.84 3.90 27.16
CA ASP A 445 1.90 4.74 28.37
C ASP A 445 2.85 4.15 29.44
N LYS A 446 3.04 2.83 29.39
CA LYS A 446 3.91 2.05 30.29
C LYS A 446 4.41 0.81 29.56
N ALA A 447 5.47 0.19 30.07
CA ALA A 447 6.00 -1.06 29.51
C ALA A 447 4.90 -2.12 29.35
N PRO A 448 4.62 -2.57 28.11
CA PRO A 448 3.59 -3.58 27.87
C PRO A 448 4.07 -4.96 28.31
N ALA A 449 3.15 -5.91 28.51
CA ALA A 449 3.52 -7.29 28.67
C ALA A 449 4.12 -7.81 27.36
N PRO A 450 5.33 -8.40 27.35
CA PRO A 450 5.97 -8.87 26.12
C PRO A 450 5.18 -10.02 25.49
N LEU A 451 5.27 -10.13 24.16
CA LEU A 451 4.80 -11.33 23.45
C LEU A 451 5.86 -12.45 23.58
N PRO A 452 5.44 -13.72 23.41
CA PRO A 452 6.37 -14.86 23.45
C PRO A 452 7.56 -14.68 22.49
N ALA A 453 8.73 -15.17 22.85
CA ALA A 453 9.96 -15.07 22.06
C ALA A 453 9.83 -15.66 20.64
N LYS A 454 8.92 -16.63 20.44
CA LYS A 454 8.58 -17.15 19.11
C LYS A 454 7.98 -16.11 18.16
N VAL A 455 7.40 -15.00 18.68
CA VAL A 455 6.88 -13.91 17.86
C VAL A 455 8.02 -12.99 17.42
N ALA A 456 8.86 -12.55 18.37
CA ALA A 456 10.09 -11.82 18.10
C ALA A 456 11.04 -11.98 19.29
N GLY A 457 12.29 -12.33 19.00
CA GLY A 457 13.31 -12.54 20.05
C GLY A 457 13.71 -11.23 20.74
N ARG A 458 13.68 -10.11 20.00
CA ARG A 458 13.93 -8.76 20.53
C ARG A 458 12.65 -7.94 20.55
N GLN A 459 12.33 -7.36 21.69
CA GLN A 459 11.19 -6.47 21.80
C GLN A 459 11.64 -5.16 22.44
N VAL A 460 11.16 -4.06 21.91
CA VAL A 460 11.40 -2.71 22.42
C VAL A 460 10.09 -1.95 22.49
N PHE A 461 10.00 -0.94 23.36
CA PHE A 461 8.84 -0.08 23.40
C PHE A 461 9.21 1.40 23.31
N ALA A 462 8.35 2.16 22.66
CA ALA A 462 8.40 3.61 22.55
C ALA A 462 7.20 4.22 23.27
N GLU A 463 7.46 5.11 24.19
CA GLU A 463 6.41 5.83 24.90
C GLU A 463 5.65 6.76 23.95
N GLU A 464 4.36 6.99 24.25
CA GLU A 464 3.55 7.95 23.51
C GLU A 464 4.09 9.36 23.74
N THR A 465 4.37 10.06 22.63
CA THR A 465 4.85 11.45 22.67
C THR A 465 3.77 12.40 22.18
N ASN A 466 3.68 13.57 22.81
CA ASN A 466 2.80 14.63 22.38
C ASN A 466 3.56 15.96 22.38
N PRO A 467 3.83 16.56 21.21
CA PRO A 467 3.41 16.15 19.87
C PRO A 467 4.09 14.84 19.39
N PRO A 468 3.51 14.16 18.39
CA PRO A 468 4.16 13.02 17.73
C PRO A 468 5.54 13.41 17.16
N PRO A 469 6.49 12.46 17.04
CA PRO A 469 7.81 12.75 16.50
C PRO A 469 7.71 13.00 14.99
N ILE A 470 7.87 14.24 14.56
CA ILE A 470 7.86 14.66 13.16
C ILE A 470 9.17 15.41 12.86
N GLY A 471 9.82 15.06 11.75
CA GLY A 471 11.10 15.62 11.35
C GLY A 471 12.30 14.83 11.88
N VAL A 472 13.43 14.96 11.21
CA VAL A 472 14.64 14.18 11.47
C VAL A 472 15.11 14.25 12.91
N THR A 473 15.21 15.45 13.48
CA THR A 473 15.66 15.66 14.86
C THR A 473 14.74 15.04 15.89
N ALA A 474 13.41 15.17 15.70
CA ALA A 474 12.44 14.60 16.62
C ALA A 474 12.44 13.07 16.55
N LEU A 475 12.53 12.49 15.35
CA LEU A 475 12.61 11.05 15.13
C LEU A 475 13.90 10.46 15.73
N ARG A 476 15.04 11.15 15.58
CA ARG A 476 16.32 10.77 16.17
C ARG A 476 16.25 10.74 17.70
N THR A 477 15.67 11.76 18.30
CA THR A 477 15.48 11.85 19.76
C THR A 477 14.52 10.76 20.25
N TRP A 478 13.40 10.61 19.58
CA TRP A 478 12.40 9.60 19.92
C TRP A 478 12.97 8.18 19.85
N ARG A 479 13.76 7.87 18.82
CA ARG A 479 14.41 6.57 18.65
C ARG A 479 15.39 6.25 19.78
N ARG A 480 16.14 7.25 20.28
CA ARG A 480 17.04 7.10 21.44
C ARG A 480 16.30 6.78 22.73
N GLY A 481 15.04 7.17 22.83
CA GLY A 481 14.16 6.87 23.96
C GLY A 481 13.55 5.48 23.97
N TRP A 482 13.81 4.62 22.96
CA TRP A 482 13.28 3.26 22.95
C TRP A 482 13.92 2.42 24.04
N ARG A 483 13.09 1.66 24.74
CA ARG A 483 13.52 0.82 25.88
C ARG A 483 13.35 -0.66 25.56
N PRO A 484 14.28 -1.54 26.00
CA PRO A 484 14.16 -2.97 25.79
C PRO A 484 13.04 -3.56 26.66
N LEU A 485 12.40 -4.60 26.13
CA LEU A 485 11.50 -5.48 26.85
C LEU A 485 12.14 -6.88 26.85
N SER A 486 12.33 -7.44 28.05
CA SER A 486 12.72 -8.85 28.17
C SER A 486 11.54 -9.72 27.75
N PRO A 487 11.70 -10.65 26.79
CA PRO A 487 10.63 -11.59 26.44
C PRO A 487 10.22 -12.38 27.68
N SER A 488 8.93 -12.68 27.81
CA SER A 488 8.47 -13.67 28.78
C SER A 488 9.02 -15.04 28.36
N LEU A 489 9.55 -15.78 29.32
CA LEU A 489 10.02 -17.15 29.16
C LEU A 489 8.93 -18.08 28.63
#